data_37f9787435c22ec3c4ed6250e3de4ccf
#
_entry.id   37f9787435c22ec3c4ed6250e3de4ccf
#
_cell.length_a   1.000
_cell.length_b   1.000
_cell.length_c   1.000
_cell.angle_alpha   90.00
_cell.angle_beta   90.00
_cell.angle_gamma   90.00
#
_symmetry.space_group_name_H-M   'P 1'
#
loop_
_entity.id
_entity.type
_entity.pdbx_description
1 polymer ?
#
loop_
_entity_poly.entity_id
_entity_poly.type
_entity_poly.pdbx_seq_one_letter_code
_entity_poly.pdbx_strand_id
1 'polypeptide(L)'
;MKAVICTKYGPPEVLTVTQVEKPVPKDTEILVAIKATAVNSGDVRMRALAVEGFLKIVMRFVLGFTKPRKPILGTVFSGIVEQVGSKVQHFSVGDAVYGITGFKFGTYAEYIAVSENSVVTQKPDNASFEEAAAILFGGQTAIYFLQKANIAARATPSVLIYGATGSVGAAAVQIAKHYNARVTAVCSSKGQDLAHELGADRIVLYDKEDISQMPEKFDIFFDAVGKAPKKLALNLLNKGGSYQTVGGLDVAADKLEQLQLLRTLFEEGKLNPAIDRIYTLDEIVEAHRYVDTGRKKGNVVVRIG
;
A
#
# COMPACT_ATOMS: atom_id res chain seq x y z
N MET A 1 -8.51 21.12 13.24
CA MET A 1 -8.03 19.75 13.34
C MET A 1 -6.52 19.70 13.13
N LYS A 2 -5.85 18.73 13.76
CA LYS A 2 -4.42 18.48 13.52
C LYS A 2 -4.22 17.79 12.14
N ALA A 3 -3.25 18.26 11.36
CA ALA A 3 -2.86 17.67 10.09
C ALA A 3 -1.37 17.86 9.81
N VAL A 4 -0.83 17.06 8.91
CA VAL A 4 0.57 17.17 8.44
C VAL A 4 0.60 17.84 7.07
N ILE A 5 1.28 18.96 7.00
CA ILE A 5 1.45 19.73 5.76
C ILE A 5 2.83 19.47 5.16
N CYS A 6 2.86 19.06 3.91
CA CYS A 6 4.07 19.02 3.09
C CYS A 6 4.33 20.42 2.51
N THR A 7 5.25 21.16 3.11
CA THR A 7 5.48 22.57 2.81
C THR A 7 6.24 22.81 1.50
N LYS A 8 7.02 21.82 1.08
CA LYS A 8 7.78 21.77 -0.19
C LYS A 8 8.17 20.33 -0.51
N TYR A 9 8.67 20.05 -1.70
CA TYR A 9 9.27 18.75 -2.01
C TYR A 9 10.64 18.61 -1.34
N GLY A 10 10.95 17.44 -0.79
CA GLY A 10 12.26 17.27 -0.14
C GLY A 10 12.32 16.08 0.83
N PRO A 11 13.29 16.12 1.76
CA PRO A 11 13.49 15.11 2.79
C PRO A 11 12.34 15.14 3.82
N PRO A 12 12.26 14.17 4.78
CA PRO A 12 11.15 14.05 5.74
C PRO A 12 10.85 15.34 6.53
N GLU A 13 11.84 16.17 6.77
CA GLU A 13 11.77 17.43 7.53
C GLU A 13 10.90 18.51 6.86
N VAL A 14 10.43 18.29 5.62
CA VAL A 14 9.48 19.19 4.96
C VAL A 14 8.03 18.97 5.43
N LEU A 15 7.80 17.92 6.23
CA LEU A 15 6.51 17.62 6.85
C LEU A 15 6.39 18.38 8.17
N THR A 16 5.29 19.11 8.32
CA THR A 16 5.03 19.92 9.52
C THR A 16 3.64 19.62 10.05
N VAL A 17 3.56 19.23 11.31
CA VAL A 17 2.29 19.09 12.02
C VAL A 17 1.74 20.47 12.36
N THR A 18 0.48 20.74 12.04
CA THR A 18 -0.16 22.04 12.26
C THR A 18 -1.66 21.90 12.45
N GLN A 19 -2.29 22.99 12.90
CA GLN A 19 -3.76 23.08 12.95
C GLN A 19 -4.28 23.63 11.61
N VAL A 20 -5.30 22.96 11.10
CA VAL A 20 -6.04 23.39 9.90
C VAL A 20 -7.53 23.34 10.17
N GLU A 21 -8.32 23.98 9.31
CA GLU A 21 -9.77 23.90 9.38
C GLU A 21 -10.25 22.46 9.17
N LYS A 22 -11.24 22.03 9.98
CA LYS A 22 -11.88 20.72 9.83
C LYS A 22 -12.78 20.75 8.60
N PRO A 23 -12.68 19.77 7.68
CA PRO A 23 -13.51 19.76 6.49
C PRO A 23 -14.99 19.53 6.86
N VAL A 24 -15.86 20.17 6.09
CA VAL A 24 -17.31 19.95 6.15
C VAL A 24 -17.70 19.06 4.98
N PRO A 25 -18.39 17.93 5.19
CA PRO A 25 -18.79 17.04 4.11
C PRO A 25 -19.86 17.69 3.23
N LYS A 26 -19.76 17.51 1.92
CA LYS A 26 -20.82 17.88 0.95
C LYS A 26 -21.97 16.89 1.03
N ASP A 27 -23.05 17.18 0.30
CA ASP A 27 -24.27 16.35 0.28
C ASP A 27 -24.03 14.84 0.08
N THR A 28 -23.04 14.46 -0.76
CA THR A 28 -22.71 13.07 -1.12
C THR A 28 -21.41 12.57 -0.46
N GLU A 29 -20.91 13.30 0.54
CA GLU A 29 -19.67 12.95 1.24
C GLU A 29 -19.94 12.49 2.66
N ILE A 30 -19.06 11.63 3.15
CA ILE A 30 -18.95 11.28 4.57
C ILE A 30 -17.73 11.97 5.16
N LEU A 31 -17.84 12.44 6.39
CA LEU A 31 -16.71 12.91 7.18
C LEU A 31 -16.24 11.77 8.07
N VAL A 32 -15.01 11.37 7.91
CA VAL A 32 -14.38 10.29 8.68
C VAL A 32 -13.40 10.88 9.69
N ALA A 33 -13.58 10.56 10.96
CA ALA A 33 -12.57 10.72 12.01
C ALA A 33 -11.55 9.59 11.86
N ILE A 34 -10.37 9.93 11.33
CA ILE A 34 -9.31 8.95 11.05
C ILE A 34 -8.73 8.45 12.37
N LYS A 35 -8.60 7.14 12.51
CA LYS A 35 -7.96 6.46 13.65
C LYS A 35 -6.58 5.94 13.31
N ALA A 36 -6.38 5.52 12.06
CA ALA A 36 -5.07 5.12 11.56
C ALA A 36 -4.91 5.42 10.07
N THR A 37 -3.68 5.67 9.67
CA THR A 37 -3.20 5.74 8.29
C THR A 37 -1.88 4.98 8.18
N ALA A 38 -1.29 4.89 6.99
CA ALA A 38 0.00 4.23 6.81
C ALA A 38 0.95 5.10 5.99
N VAL A 39 2.25 4.99 6.26
CA VAL A 39 3.30 5.58 5.43
C VAL A 39 3.80 4.52 4.45
N ASN A 40 3.51 4.72 3.18
CA ASN A 40 3.88 3.82 2.12
C ASN A 40 4.94 4.42 1.17
N SER A 41 5.46 3.62 0.25
CA SER A 41 6.48 4.07 -0.71
C SER A 41 5.96 5.13 -1.69
N GLY A 42 4.66 5.15 -1.97
CA GLY A 42 4.02 6.18 -2.79
C GLY A 42 4.07 7.55 -2.10
N ASP A 43 3.74 7.61 -0.82
CA ASP A 43 3.77 8.84 -0.02
C ASP A 43 5.19 9.44 0.05
N VAL A 44 6.19 8.57 0.27
CA VAL A 44 7.60 8.99 0.31
C VAL A 44 8.07 9.53 -1.02
N ARG A 45 7.76 8.82 -2.13
CA ARG A 45 8.07 9.28 -3.50
C ARG A 45 7.39 10.61 -3.81
N MET A 46 6.13 10.78 -3.38
CA MET A 46 5.35 11.99 -3.58
C MET A 46 5.93 13.16 -2.81
N ARG A 47 6.24 12.97 -1.52
CA ARG A 47 6.91 13.99 -0.68
C ARG A 47 8.24 14.43 -1.30
N ALA A 48 9.06 13.48 -1.74
CA ALA A 48 10.39 13.75 -2.29
C ALA A 48 10.36 14.21 -3.75
N LEU A 49 9.23 14.10 -4.46
CA LEU A 49 9.13 14.21 -5.93
C LEU A 49 10.22 13.33 -6.59
N ALA A 50 10.33 12.08 -6.12
CA ALA A 50 11.37 11.14 -6.53
C ALA A 50 11.06 10.51 -7.89
N VAL A 51 11.09 11.35 -8.93
CA VAL A 51 11.01 11.00 -10.33
C VAL A 51 12.14 11.70 -11.08
N GLU A 52 12.66 11.06 -12.13
CA GLU A 52 13.82 11.57 -12.86
C GLU A 52 13.47 12.06 -14.26
N GLY A 53 14.38 12.84 -14.84
CA GLY A 53 14.31 13.29 -16.22
C GLY A 53 13.06 14.13 -16.54
N PHE A 54 12.57 13.99 -17.76
CA PHE A 54 11.41 14.74 -18.26
C PHE A 54 10.15 14.48 -17.44
N LEU A 55 9.99 13.27 -16.88
CA LEU A 55 8.83 12.93 -16.05
C LEU A 55 8.75 13.83 -14.81
N LYS A 56 9.86 14.29 -14.26
CA LYS A 56 9.88 15.23 -13.12
C LYS A 56 9.23 16.58 -13.48
N ILE A 57 9.42 17.04 -14.69
CA ILE A 57 8.80 18.27 -15.19
C ILE A 57 7.29 18.08 -15.32
N VAL A 58 6.86 16.97 -15.96
CA VAL A 58 5.44 16.63 -16.10
C VAL A 58 4.75 16.50 -14.74
N MET A 59 5.38 15.81 -13.79
CA MET A 59 4.84 15.65 -12.45
C MET A 59 4.72 16.97 -11.68
N ARG A 60 5.63 17.93 -11.91
CA ARG A 60 5.50 19.28 -11.33
C ARG A 60 4.29 20.05 -11.88
N PHE A 61 3.97 19.88 -13.16
CA PHE A 61 2.74 20.47 -13.72
C PHE A 61 1.48 19.87 -13.10
N VAL A 62 1.45 18.57 -12.85
CA VAL A 62 0.30 17.86 -12.28
C VAL A 62 0.19 18.09 -10.77
N LEU A 63 1.27 17.90 -10.04
CA LEU A 63 1.27 17.88 -8.57
C LEU A 63 1.55 19.24 -7.93
N GLY A 64 2.19 20.17 -8.66
CA GLY A 64 2.60 21.48 -8.18
C GLY A 64 4.10 21.73 -8.39
N PHE A 65 4.50 22.97 -8.61
CA PHE A 65 5.87 23.32 -8.99
C PHE A 65 6.86 23.27 -7.83
N THR A 66 6.53 23.92 -6.72
CA THR A 66 7.42 24.09 -5.53
C THR A 66 6.98 23.22 -4.37
N LYS A 67 5.69 22.96 -4.25
CA LYS A 67 5.05 22.13 -3.22
C LYS A 67 3.86 21.38 -3.81
N PRO A 68 3.39 20.30 -3.17
CA PRO A 68 2.16 19.63 -3.58
C PRO A 68 0.97 20.61 -3.57
N ARG A 69 0.13 20.58 -4.61
CA ARG A 69 -1.13 21.35 -4.66
C ARG A 69 -2.08 20.90 -3.56
N LYS A 70 -2.00 19.61 -3.17
CA LYS A 70 -2.67 19.03 -2.01
C LYS A 70 -1.61 18.79 -0.95
N PRO A 71 -1.44 19.70 0.01
CA PRO A 71 -0.31 19.68 0.93
C PRO A 71 -0.43 18.59 2.01
N ILE A 72 -1.64 18.10 2.33
CA ILE A 72 -1.85 16.97 3.23
C ILE A 72 -1.69 15.70 2.40
N LEU A 73 -0.61 14.96 2.64
CA LEU A 73 -0.34 13.69 1.97
C LEU A 73 -1.08 12.53 2.64
N GLY A 74 -0.65 11.28 2.34
CA GLY A 74 -1.28 10.05 2.80
C GLY A 74 -2.39 9.60 1.86
N THR A 75 -2.48 8.30 1.64
CA THR A 75 -3.34 7.69 0.60
C THR A 75 -4.29 6.64 1.13
N VAL A 76 -4.12 6.18 2.37
CA VAL A 76 -4.97 5.17 3.00
C VAL A 76 -5.43 5.62 4.37
N PHE A 77 -6.60 5.18 4.79
CA PHE A 77 -7.14 5.50 6.11
C PHE A 77 -8.04 4.39 6.63
N SER A 78 -8.19 4.35 7.94
CA SER A 78 -9.27 3.69 8.65
C SER A 78 -9.77 4.62 9.76
N GLY A 79 -11.08 4.60 10.03
CA GLY A 79 -11.66 5.51 11.00
C GLY A 79 -13.15 5.30 11.18
N ILE A 80 -13.79 6.25 11.83
CA ILE A 80 -15.23 6.24 12.16
C ILE A 80 -15.92 7.38 11.41
N VAL A 81 -17.04 7.10 10.79
CA VAL A 81 -17.89 8.11 10.17
C VAL A 81 -18.47 9.00 11.26
N GLU A 82 -18.12 10.29 11.25
CA GLU A 82 -18.60 11.28 12.23
C GLU A 82 -19.83 12.06 11.72
N GLN A 83 -19.87 12.34 10.40
CA GLN A 83 -20.98 13.04 9.78
C GLN A 83 -21.24 12.46 8.38
N VAL A 84 -22.49 12.57 7.94
CA VAL A 84 -22.90 12.19 6.59
C VAL A 84 -23.61 13.36 5.91
N GLY A 85 -23.36 13.56 4.63
CA GLY A 85 -24.08 14.54 3.81
C GLY A 85 -25.53 14.12 3.57
N SER A 86 -26.38 15.09 3.23
CA SER A 86 -27.83 14.92 3.11
C SER A 86 -28.31 13.89 2.07
N LYS A 87 -27.42 13.50 1.13
CA LYS A 87 -27.71 12.54 0.05
C LYS A 87 -26.93 11.23 0.18
N VAL A 88 -26.20 11.02 1.26
CA VAL A 88 -25.48 9.77 1.54
C VAL A 88 -26.48 8.65 1.84
N GLN A 89 -26.30 7.49 1.21
CA GLN A 89 -27.20 6.34 1.30
C GLN A 89 -26.54 5.08 1.87
N HIS A 90 -25.21 4.96 1.78
CA HIS A 90 -24.50 3.70 2.05
C HIS A 90 -23.76 3.70 3.39
N PHE A 91 -23.70 4.83 4.07
CA PHE A 91 -23.00 4.97 5.36
C PHE A 91 -23.84 5.72 6.38
N SER A 92 -23.61 5.38 7.64
CA SER A 92 -24.23 6.01 8.81
C SER A 92 -23.16 6.53 9.77
N VAL A 93 -23.53 7.52 10.59
CA VAL A 93 -22.68 7.98 11.70
C VAL A 93 -22.40 6.81 12.64
N GLY A 94 -21.13 6.63 13.00
CA GLY A 94 -20.65 5.52 13.82
C GLY A 94 -20.07 4.33 13.03
N ASP A 95 -20.27 4.27 11.70
CA ASP A 95 -19.70 3.20 10.88
C ASP A 95 -18.17 3.22 10.95
N ALA A 96 -17.59 2.05 11.21
CA ALA A 96 -16.15 1.84 11.14
C ALA A 96 -15.74 1.52 9.69
N VAL A 97 -14.99 2.41 9.07
CA VAL A 97 -14.66 2.36 7.64
C VAL A 97 -13.16 2.35 7.39
N TYR A 98 -12.78 1.88 6.21
CA TYR A 98 -11.42 2.03 5.69
C TYR A 98 -11.46 2.32 4.19
N GLY A 99 -10.42 2.99 3.67
CA GLY A 99 -10.45 3.42 2.28
C GLY A 99 -9.12 3.90 1.73
N ILE A 100 -9.13 4.08 0.41
CA ILE A 100 -7.98 4.56 -0.37
C ILE A 100 -8.40 5.84 -1.10
N THR A 101 -7.56 6.88 -1.00
CA THR A 101 -7.80 8.17 -1.65
C THR A 101 -7.00 8.35 -2.94
N GLY A 102 -6.01 7.49 -3.19
CA GLY A 102 -5.11 7.58 -4.33
C GLY A 102 -4.46 8.98 -4.44
N PHE A 103 -4.47 9.55 -5.61
CA PHE A 103 -3.93 10.90 -5.86
C PHE A 103 -4.75 12.05 -5.26
N LYS A 104 -5.86 11.76 -4.57
CA LYS A 104 -6.58 12.78 -3.80
C LYS A 104 -5.89 13.09 -2.49
N PHE A 105 -5.06 12.18 -1.95
CA PHE A 105 -4.32 12.30 -0.69
C PHE A 105 -5.22 12.67 0.50
N GLY A 106 -4.65 13.26 1.55
CA GLY A 106 -5.42 13.90 2.63
C GLY A 106 -5.52 13.10 3.92
N THR A 107 -4.89 11.90 3.99
CA THR A 107 -5.10 11.02 5.15
C THR A 107 -4.14 11.26 6.32
N TYR A 108 -3.15 12.16 6.18
CA TYR A 108 -2.30 12.57 7.29
C TYR A 108 -2.96 13.71 8.09
N ALA A 109 -4.16 13.46 8.58
CA ALA A 109 -4.99 14.41 9.32
C ALA A 109 -5.99 13.68 10.23
N GLU A 110 -6.52 14.37 11.24
CA GLU A 110 -7.55 13.81 12.13
C GLU A 110 -8.87 13.51 11.39
N TYR A 111 -9.18 14.26 10.33
CA TYR A 111 -10.44 14.11 9.59
C TYR A 111 -10.23 14.20 8.09
N ILE A 112 -11.06 13.47 7.36
CA ILE A 112 -11.15 13.55 5.91
C ILE A 112 -12.62 13.50 5.46
N ALA A 113 -12.99 14.35 4.49
CA ALA A 113 -14.24 14.24 3.77
C ALA A 113 -14.03 13.47 2.45
N VAL A 114 -14.78 12.40 2.25
CA VAL A 114 -14.69 11.56 1.04
C VAL A 114 -16.08 11.27 0.50
N SER A 115 -16.21 11.20 -0.83
CA SER A 115 -17.48 10.79 -1.45
C SER A 115 -17.84 9.36 -1.04
N GLU A 116 -19.10 9.07 -0.76
CA GLU A 116 -19.59 7.71 -0.50
C GLU A 116 -19.32 6.74 -1.67
N ASN A 117 -19.22 7.27 -2.90
CA ASN A 117 -18.93 6.52 -4.11
C ASN A 117 -17.42 6.38 -4.40
N SER A 118 -16.55 6.81 -3.48
CA SER A 118 -15.11 6.58 -3.61
C SER A 118 -14.74 5.17 -3.14
N VAL A 119 -13.44 4.85 -3.17
CA VAL A 119 -12.95 3.54 -2.75
C VAL A 119 -12.90 3.49 -1.21
N VAL A 120 -14.06 3.36 -0.60
CA VAL A 120 -14.29 3.28 0.85
C VAL A 120 -15.38 2.24 1.14
N THR A 121 -15.20 1.47 2.22
CA THR A 121 -16.17 0.47 2.70
C THR A 121 -15.99 0.21 4.19
N GLN A 122 -16.85 -0.59 4.81
CA GLN A 122 -16.69 -1.03 6.19
C GLN A 122 -15.37 -1.77 6.34
N LYS A 123 -14.62 -1.46 7.41
CA LYS A 123 -13.40 -2.19 7.73
C LYS A 123 -13.72 -3.65 8.11
N PRO A 124 -12.75 -4.57 8.08
CA PRO A 124 -12.95 -5.91 8.61
C PRO A 124 -13.38 -5.86 10.08
N ASP A 125 -14.39 -6.64 10.48
CA ASP A 125 -14.99 -6.55 11.81
C ASP A 125 -14.02 -6.94 12.93
N ASN A 126 -13.13 -7.91 12.63
CA ASN A 126 -12.10 -8.40 13.56
C ASN A 126 -10.77 -7.64 13.49
N ALA A 127 -10.65 -6.59 12.66
CA ALA A 127 -9.44 -5.78 12.55
C ALA A 127 -9.46 -4.59 13.53
N SER A 128 -8.32 -4.24 14.11
CA SER A 128 -8.07 -2.90 14.65
C SER A 128 -8.03 -1.86 13.52
N PHE A 129 -8.07 -0.58 13.85
CA PHE A 129 -7.93 0.46 12.83
C PHE A 129 -6.53 0.46 12.20
N GLU A 130 -5.51 0.17 12.98
CA GLU A 130 -4.13 0.04 12.51
C GLU A 130 -3.98 -1.10 11.50
N GLU A 131 -4.53 -2.27 11.78
CA GLU A 131 -4.51 -3.42 10.86
C GLU A 131 -5.29 -3.13 9.58
N ALA A 132 -6.48 -2.54 9.70
CA ALA A 132 -7.29 -2.14 8.56
C ALA A 132 -6.55 -1.14 7.64
N ALA A 133 -5.86 -0.14 8.20
CA ALA A 133 -5.05 0.79 7.41
C ALA A 133 -3.82 0.11 6.79
N ALA A 134 -3.18 -0.82 7.51
CA ALA A 134 -1.97 -1.50 7.07
C ALA A 134 -2.18 -2.35 5.81
N ILE A 135 -3.30 -3.07 5.72
CA ILE A 135 -3.55 -4.00 4.59
C ILE A 135 -3.88 -3.31 3.27
N LEU A 136 -4.22 -2.01 3.29
CA LEU A 136 -4.79 -1.34 2.12
C LEU A 136 -3.78 -1.18 0.96
N PHE A 137 -2.71 -0.40 1.17
CA PHE A 137 -1.80 -0.04 0.07
C PHE A 137 -1.12 -1.26 -0.55
N GLY A 138 -0.54 -2.12 0.30
CA GLY A 138 0.14 -3.33 -0.15
C GLY A 138 -0.82 -4.32 -0.78
N GLY A 139 -1.97 -4.54 -0.14
CA GLY A 139 -2.99 -5.49 -0.58
C GLY A 139 -3.61 -5.11 -1.93
N GLN A 140 -4.07 -3.87 -2.06
CA GLN A 140 -4.65 -3.36 -3.30
C GLN A 140 -3.65 -3.45 -4.46
N THR A 141 -2.41 -3.02 -4.23
CA THR A 141 -1.35 -3.11 -5.25
C THR A 141 -1.07 -4.56 -5.64
N ALA A 142 -0.97 -5.45 -4.67
CA ALA A 142 -0.72 -6.88 -4.93
C ALA A 142 -1.88 -7.54 -5.71
N ILE A 143 -3.13 -7.27 -5.34
CA ILE A 143 -4.32 -7.77 -6.07
C ILE A 143 -4.27 -7.29 -7.53
N TYR A 144 -4.02 -6.00 -7.77
CA TYR A 144 -3.98 -5.44 -9.12
C TYR A 144 -2.97 -6.19 -10.00
N PHE A 145 -1.71 -6.33 -9.57
CA PHE A 145 -0.66 -6.94 -10.38
C PHE A 145 -0.83 -8.46 -10.53
N LEU A 146 -1.31 -9.15 -9.51
CA LEU A 146 -1.58 -10.59 -9.60
C LEU A 146 -2.78 -10.89 -10.52
N GLN A 147 -3.84 -10.08 -10.48
CA GLN A 147 -4.95 -10.17 -11.41
C GLN A 147 -4.51 -9.87 -12.84
N LYS A 148 -3.66 -8.85 -13.05
CA LYS A 148 -3.07 -8.54 -14.35
C LYS A 148 -2.19 -9.68 -14.89
N ALA A 149 -1.56 -10.46 -14.02
CA ALA A 149 -0.84 -11.68 -14.37
C ALA A 149 -1.77 -12.87 -14.66
N ASN A 150 -3.11 -12.70 -14.59
CA ASN A 150 -4.11 -13.75 -14.74
C ASN A 150 -3.90 -14.91 -13.75
N ILE A 151 -3.58 -14.62 -12.48
CA ILE A 151 -3.32 -15.66 -11.48
C ILE A 151 -4.52 -16.60 -11.29
N ALA A 152 -5.74 -16.08 -11.29
CA ALA A 152 -6.97 -16.85 -11.10
C ALA A 152 -7.28 -17.84 -12.24
N ALA A 153 -6.72 -17.64 -13.43
CA ALA A 153 -6.91 -18.53 -14.56
C ALA A 153 -5.99 -19.78 -14.53
N ARG A 154 -5.11 -19.88 -13.53
CA ARG A 154 -4.13 -20.96 -13.38
C ARG A 154 -4.52 -21.84 -12.19
N ALA A 155 -4.50 -23.16 -12.35
CA ALA A 155 -4.95 -24.09 -11.30
C ALA A 155 -4.00 -24.07 -10.08
N THR A 156 -2.69 -24.11 -10.29
CA THR A 156 -1.68 -24.10 -9.22
C THR A 156 -0.43 -23.35 -9.72
N PRO A 157 -0.50 -22.01 -9.85
CA PRO A 157 0.60 -21.25 -10.45
C PRO A 157 1.86 -21.27 -9.57
N SER A 158 3.01 -21.34 -10.20
CA SER A 158 4.28 -21.07 -9.55
C SER A 158 4.58 -19.57 -9.61
N VAL A 159 4.72 -18.93 -8.43
CA VAL A 159 4.89 -17.47 -8.32
C VAL A 159 6.16 -17.15 -7.57
N LEU A 160 7.06 -16.37 -8.20
CA LEU A 160 8.18 -15.75 -7.51
C LEU A 160 7.84 -14.31 -7.16
N ILE A 161 7.98 -13.96 -5.87
CA ILE A 161 7.75 -12.60 -5.36
C ILE A 161 9.09 -12.00 -4.92
N TYR A 162 9.58 -11.03 -5.69
CA TYR A 162 10.82 -10.32 -5.39
C TYR A 162 10.54 -9.15 -4.44
N GLY A 163 11.20 -9.16 -3.27
CA GLY A 163 10.93 -8.22 -2.17
C GLY A 163 9.70 -8.62 -1.34
N ALA A 164 9.57 -9.91 -1.07
CA ALA A 164 8.42 -10.56 -0.44
C ALA A 164 8.07 -10.07 0.97
N THR A 165 8.97 -9.37 1.65
CA THR A 165 8.76 -8.88 3.02
C THR A 165 8.53 -7.37 3.12
N GLY A 166 8.40 -6.66 2.00
CA GLY A 166 7.89 -5.29 1.98
C GLY A 166 6.35 -5.26 2.01
N SER A 167 5.74 -4.08 2.13
CA SER A 167 4.27 -3.92 2.20
C SER A 167 3.53 -4.67 1.06
N VAL A 168 3.91 -4.42 -0.19
CA VAL A 168 3.30 -5.05 -1.35
C VAL A 168 3.65 -6.54 -1.43
N GLY A 169 4.93 -6.90 -1.17
CA GLY A 169 5.38 -8.27 -1.23
C GLY A 169 4.72 -9.15 -0.16
N ALA A 170 4.59 -8.65 1.07
CA ALA A 170 3.93 -9.38 2.16
C ALA A 170 2.46 -9.69 1.85
N ALA A 171 1.74 -8.72 1.28
CA ALA A 171 0.38 -8.95 0.80
C ALA A 171 0.36 -9.92 -0.39
N ALA A 172 1.30 -9.78 -1.34
CA ALA A 172 1.35 -10.61 -2.54
C ALA A 172 1.59 -12.10 -2.23
N VAL A 173 2.43 -12.43 -1.24
CA VAL A 173 2.63 -13.82 -0.78
C VAL A 173 1.28 -14.43 -0.39
N GLN A 174 0.56 -13.77 0.49
CA GLN A 174 -0.70 -14.28 1.05
C GLN A 174 -1.83 -14.33 0.03
N ILE A 175 -1.94 -13.28 -0.81
CA ILE A 175 -2.93 -13.24 -1.88
C ILE A 175 -2.63 -14.33 -2.94
N ALA A 176 -1.36 -14.57 -3.29
CA ALA A 176 -1.00 -15.66 -4.18
C ALA A 176 -1.36 -17.03 -3.57
N LYS A 177 -1.17 -17.23 -2.26
CA LYS A 177 -1.61 -18.43 -1.54
C LYS A 177 -3.13 -18.62 -1.58
N HIS A 178 -3.91 -17.53 -1.48
CA HIS A 178 -5.36 -17.60 -1.67
C HIS A 178 -5.77 -18.17 -3.05
N TYR A 179 -4.96 -17.89 -4.08
CA TYR A 179 -5.14 -18.48 -5.43
C TYR A 179 -4.44 -19.83 -5.61
N ASN A 180 -4.17 -20.57 -4.53
CA ASN A 180 -3.49 -21.88 -4.53
C ASN A 180 -2.10 -21.87 -5.21
N ALA A 181 -1.42 -20.73 -5.24
CA ALA A 181 -0.10 -20.64 -5.83
C ALA A 181 0.96 -21.35 -4.96
N ARG A 182 1.98 -21.91 -5.63
CA ARG A 182 3.24 -22.26 -5.00
C ARG A 182 4.15 -21.03 -5.02
N VAL A 183 4.39 -20.45 -3.84
CA VAL A 183 5.07 -19.15 -3.69
C VAL A 183 6.52 -19.32 -3.31
N THR A 184 7.42 -18.78 -4.13
CA THR A 184 8.82 -18.55 -3.78
C THR A 184 9.01 -17.08 -3.41
N ALA A 185 9.35 -16.84 -2.14
CA ALA A 185 9.60 -15.52 -1.59
C ALA A 185 11.08 -15.16 -1.70
N VAL A 186 11.42 -14.03 -2.34
CA VAL A 186 12.78 -13.50 -2.38
C VAL A 186 12.88 -12.32 -1.42
N CYS A 187 13.72 -12.45 -0.39
CA CYS A 187 13.93 -11.42 0.62
C CYS A 187 15.37 -11.44 1.16
N SER A 188 15.71 -10.52 2.06
CA SER A 188 16.97 -10.60 2.82
C SER A 188 16.88 -11.62 3.94
N SER A 189 18.02 -12.08 4.47
CA SER A 189 18.07 -12.96 5.64
C SER A 189 17.31 -12.42 6.85
N LYS A 190 17.26 -11.09 7.03
CA LYS A 190 16.47 -10.44 8.09
C LYS A 190 14.96 -10.55 7.90
N GLY A 191 14.47 -10.89 6.71
CA GLY A 191 13.07 -11.05 6.39
C GLY A 191 12.59 -12.51 6.37
N GLN A 192 13.48 -13.46 6.60
CA GLN A 192 13.22 -14.89 6.45
C GLN A 192 12.03 -15.36 7.29
N ASP A 193 12.02 -15.00 8.58
CA ASP A 193 10.97 -15.42 9.51
C ASP A 193 9.60 -14.89 9.07
N LEU A 194 9.54 -13.59 8.72
CA LEU A 194 8.30 -13.01 8.18
C LEU A 194 7.84 -13.71 6.90
N ALA A 195 8.74 -14.00 5.97
CA ALA A 195 8.37 -14.69 4.74
C ALA A 195 7.78 -16.09 5.00
N HIS A 196 8.31 -16.79 6.02
CA HIS A 196 7.76 -18.07 6.47
C HIS A 196 6.38 -17.91 7.10
N GLU A 197 6.22 -16.95 8.02
CA GLU A 197 4.92 -16.64 8.66
C GLU A 197 3.84 -16.27 7.65
N LEU A 198 4.19 -15.59 6.55
CA LEU A 198 3.28 -15.23 5.47
C LEU A 198 2.88 -16.42 4.57
N GLY A 199 3.44 -17.60 4.80
CA GLY A 199 3.09 -18.83 4.09
C GLY A 199 3.83 -19.07 2.78
N ALA A 200 5.05 -18.51 2.61
CA ALA A 200 5.89 -18.84 1.45
C ALA A 200 6.32 -20.31 1.49
N ASP A 201 6.16 -21.03 0.36
CA ASP A 201 6.54 -22.45 0.25
C ASP A 201 8.06 -22.61 0.12
N ARG A 202 8.75 -21.60 -0.45
CA ARG A 202 10.22 -21.54 -0.56
C ARG A 202 10.69 -20.11 -0.30
N ILE A 203 11.83 -19.98 0.35
CA ILE A 203 12.47 -18.70 0.63
C ILE A 203 13.85 -18.69 0.01
N VAL A 204 14.18 -17.63 -0.71
CA VAL A 204 15.48 -17.38 -1.34
C VAL A 204 16.04 -16.08 -0.77
N LEU A 205 17.23 -16.14 -0.20
CA LEU A 205 17.87 -15.03 0.47
C LEU A 205 18.84 -14.32 -0.45
N TYR A 206 18.43 -13.20 -1.05
CA TYR A 206 19.23 -12.48 -2.06
C TYR A 206 20.58 -11.96 -1.54
N ASP A 207 20.76 -11.88 -0.23
CA ASP A 207 22.01 -11.50 0.43
C ASP A 207 22.94 -12.70 0.72
N LYS A 208 22.51 -13.91 0.39
CA LYS A 208 23.29 -15.16 0.57
C LYS A 208 23.34 -16.03 -0.69
N GLU A 209 22.37 -15.90 -1.58
CA GLU A 209 22.19 -16.77 -2.74
C GLU A 209 22.12 -15.95 -4.04
N ASP A 210 22.72 -16.45 -5.11
CA ASP A 210 22.57 -15.87 -6.44
C ASP A 210 21.26 -16.36 -7.08
N ILE A 211 20.25 -15.50 -7.09
CA ILE A 211 18.93 -15.79 -7.65
C ILE A 211 19.03 -16.18 -9.15
N SER A 212 20.04 -15.71 -9.87
CA SER A 212 20.22 -16.01 -11.30
C SER A 212 20.55 -17.46 -11.58
N GLN A 213 21.03 -18.19 -10.58
CA GLN A 213 21.40 -19.60 -10.65
C GLN A 213 20.26 -20.54 -10.28
N MET A 214 19.08 -20.04 -10.01
CA MET A 214 17.91 -20.86 -9.70
C MET A 214 17.54 -21.72 -10.92
N PRO A 215 17.42 -23.05 -10.75
CA PRO A 215 17.03 -23.94 -11.84
C PRO A 215 15.52 -23.86 -12.17
N GLU A 216 14.72 -23.41 -11.19
CA GLU A 216 13.28 -23.36 -11.33
C GLU A 216 12.83 -22.20 -12.22
N LYS A 217 11.69 -22.42 -12.87
CA LYS A 217 10.96 -21.40 -13.63
C LYS A 217 9.59 -21.15 -13.03
N PHE A 218 9.06 -19.95 -13.27
CA PHE A 218 7.83 -19.47 -12.66
C PHE A 218 6.81 -19.07 -13.72
N ASP A 219 5.54 -19.25 -13.40
CA ASP A 219 4.43 -18.77 -14.23
C ASP A 219 4.23 -17.27 -14.05
N ILE A 220 4.56 -16.75 -12.87
CA ILE A 220 4.50 -15.32 -12.55
C ILE A 220 5.78 -14.93 -11.82
N PHE A 221 6.44 -13.87 -12.29
CA PHE A 221 7.48 -13.16 -11.57
C PHE A 221 6.94 -11.79 -11.20
N PHE A 222 6.71 -11.55 -9.90
CA PHE A 222 6.24 -10.27 -9.40
C PHE A 222 7.35 -9.53 -8.64
N ASP A 223 7.82 -8.43 -9.22
CA ASP A 223 8.76 -7.50 -8.59
C ASP A 223 7.97 -6.48 -7.76
N ALA A 224 7.80 -6.77 -6.48
CA ALA A 224 7.07 -5.94 -5.51
C ALA A 224 7.86 -4.72 -4.99
N VAL A 225 9.10 -4.51 -5.47
CA VAL A 225 9.99 -3.40 -5.08
C VAL A 225 10.29 -2.46 -6.23
N GLY A 226 10.18 -2.94 -7.47
CA GLY A 226 10.54 -2.20 -8.67
C GLY A 226 12.06 -2.13 -8.91
N LYS A 227 12.83 -3.12 -8.42
CA LYS A 227 14.29 -3.15 -8.50
C LYS A 227 14.86 -4.43 -9.13
N ALA A 228 14.02 -5.41 -9.43
CA ALA A 228 14.49 -6.65 -10.07
C ALA A 228 14.99 -6.36 -11.50
N PRO A 229 16.19 -6.84 -11.87
CA PRO A 229 16.65 -6.73 -13.24
C PRO A 229 15.70 -7.46 -14.20
N LYS A 230 15.15 -6.76 -15.18
CA LYS A 230 14.18 -7.34 -16.13
C LYS A 230 14.72 -8.61 -16.82
N LYS A 231 16.01 -8.64 -17.16
CA LYS A 231 16.67 -9.81 -17.75
C LYS A 231 16.62 -11.02 -16.81
N LEU A 232 16.86 -10.82 -15.51
CA LEU A 232 16.73 -11.86 -14.49
C LEU A 232 15.30 -12.41 -14.47
N ALA A 233 14.30 -11.52 -14.39
CA ALA A 233 12.90 -11.91 -14.34
C ALA A 233 12.52 -12.74 -15.57
N LEU A 234 12.87 -12.29 -16.78
CA LEU A 234 12.56 -13.00 -18.02
C LEU A 234 13.26 -14.37 -18.11
N ASN A 235 14.48 -14.48 -17.58
CA ASN A 235 15.21 -15.76 -17.56
C ASN A 235 14.58 -16.78 -16.60
N LEU A 236 13.89 -16.34 -15.56
CA LEU A 236 13.22 -17.20 -14.57
C LEU A 236 11.75 -17.50 -14.90
N LEU A 237 11.23 -17.00 -16.03
CA LEU A 237 9.85 -17.28 -16.44
C LEU A 237 9.74 -18.56 -17.28
N ASN A 238 8.65 -19.28 -17.07
CA ASN A 238 8.15 -20.31 -17.98
C ASN A 238 7.76 -19.69 -19.33
N LYS A 239 7.69 -20.51 -20.39
CA LYS A 239 7.10 -20.07 -21.66
C LYS A 239 5.66 -19.64 -21.45
N GLY A 240 5.32 -18.41 -21.81
CA GLY A 240 3.99 -17.81 -21.53
C GLY A 240 3.81 -17.31 -20.08
N GLY A 241 4.89 -17.25 -19.31
CA GLY A 241 4.87 -16.64 -17.98
C GLY A 241 4.73 -15.12 -18.02
N SER A 242 4.31 -14.54 -16.90
CA SER A 242 4.01 -13.09 -16.76
C SER A 242 5.02 -12.41 -15.85
N TYR A 243 5.62 -11.30 -16.31
CA TYR A 243 6.42 -10.38 -15.48
C TYR A 243 5.57 -9.18 -15.09
N GLN A 244 5.46 -8.94 -13.79
CA GLN A 244 4.80 -7.76 -13.22
C GLN A 244 5.77 -7.01 -12.32
N THR A 245 5.69 -5.68 -12.29
CA THR A 245 6.56 -4.84 -11.44
C THR A 245 5.87 -3.57 -11.01
N VAL A 246 6.11 -3.15 -9.77
CA VAL A 246 5.71 -1.83 -9.25
C VAL A 246 6.67 -0.70 -9.67
N GLY A 247 7.76 -1.04 -10.35
CA GLY A 247 8.79 -0.09 -10.79
C GLY A 247 8.52 0.57 -12.14
N GLY A 248 7.43 0.19 -12.83
CA GLY A 248 7.05 0.75 -14.13
C GLY A 248 6.23 2.02 -14.04
N LEU A 249 5.71 2.45 -15.21
CA LEU A 249 4.73 3.54 -15.31
C LEU A 249 3.30 3.10 -15.01
N ASP A 250 3.10 1.80 -14.81
CA ASP A 250 1.81 1.23 -14.49
C ASP A 250 1.48 1.46 -13.01
N VAL A 251 0.44 2.22 -12.77
CA VAL A 251 -0.06 2.53 -11.43
C VAL A 251 -1.27 1.65 -11.15
N ALA A 252 -1.24 0.94 -10.04
CA ALA A 252 -2.36 0.11 -9.63
C ALA A 252 -3.64 0.95 -9.48
N ALA A 253 -4.68 0.54 -10.19
CA ALA A 253 -5.99 1.21 -10.11
C ALA A 253 -6.69 0.82 -8.81
N ASP A 254 -7.20 1.83 -8.10
CA ASP A 254 -7.98 1.63 -6.88
C ASP A 254 -9.42 1.21 -7.23
N LYS A 255 -9.86 0.06 -6.72
CA LYS A 255 -11.20 -0.49 -6.94
C LYS A 255 -11.82 -0.99 -5.64
N LEU A 256 -13.13 -0.80 -5.52
CA LEU A 256 -13.87 -1.20 -4.33
C LEU A 256 -13.82 -2.73 -4.09
N GLU A 257 -13.87 -3.52 -5.17
CA GLU A 257 -13.82 -4.98 -5.11
C GLU A 257 -12.50 -5.48 -4.48
N GLN A 258 -11.42 -4.74 -4.65
CA GLN A 258 -10.13 -5.08 -4.03
C GLN A 258 -10.19 -4.91 -2.51
N LEU A 259 -10.84 -3.85 -2.01
CA LEU A 259 -11.05 -3.66 -0.57
C LEU A 259 -11.97 -4.75 0.00
N GLN A 260 -13.04 -5.08 -0.71
CA GLN A 260 -13.93 -6.17 -0.30
C GLN A 260 -13.20 -7.52 -0.21
N LEU A 261 -12.32 -7.82 -1.17
CA LEU A 261 -11.48 -9.04 -1.10
C LEU A 261 -10.51 -8.98 0.09
N LEU A 262 -9.86 -7.84 0.34
CA LEU A 262 -8.97 -7.68 1.50
C LEU A 262 -9.72 -7.86 2.82
N ARG A 263 -10.95 -7.32 2.93
CA ARG A 263 -11.83 -7.54 4.07
C ARG A 263 -12.09 -9.02 4.30
N THR A 264 -12.56 -9.72 3.26
CA THR A 264 -12.86 -11.16 3.33
C THR A 264 -11.63 -11.97 3.77
N LEU A 265 -10.47 -11.72 3.15
CA LEU A 265 -9.24 -12.44 3.48
C LEU A 265 -8.78 -12.19 4.92
N PHE A 266 -8.96 -10.96 5.40
CA PHE A 266 -8.61 -10.62 6.78
C PHE A 266 -9.56 -11.29 7.77
N GLU A 267 -10.86 -11.22 7.55
CA GLU A 267 -11.89 -11.83 8.39
C GLU A 267 -11.75 -13.35 8.46
N GLU A 268 -11.30 -13.99 7.39
CA GLU A 268 -10.99 -15.42 7.31
C GLU A 268 -9.62 -15.79 7.93
N GLY A 269 -8.86 -14.84 8.45
CA GLY A 269 -7.52 -15.08 9.00
C GLY A 269 -6.46 -15.44 7.94
N LYS A 270 -6.72 -15.14 6.66
CA LYS A 270 -5.83 -15.42 5.52
C LYS A 270 -4.93 -14.25 5.15
N LEU A 271 -5.02 -13.13 5.86
CA LEU A 271 -4.25 -11.92 5.59
C LEU A 271 -3.69 -11.34 6.89
N ASN A 272 -2.40 -11.57 7.14
CA ASN A 272 -1.65 -10.92 8.21
C ASN A 272 -1.28 -9.50 7.76
N PRO A 273 -1.59 -8.44 8.52
CA PRO A 273 -1.28 -7.07 8.17
C PRO A 273 0.23 -6.75 8.15
N ALA A 274 1.05 -7.63 8.71
CA ALA A 274 2.51 -7.49 8.78
C ALA A 274 2.94 -6.07 9.19
N ILE A 275 2.48 -5.61 10.37
CA ILE A 275 2.85 -4.27 10.89
C ILE A 275 4.25 -4.33 11.46
N ASP A 276 5.16 -3.52 10.91
CA ASP A 276 6.55 -3.41 11.36
C ASP A 276 6.69 -2.42 12.51
N ARG A 277 6.08 -1.22 12.35
CA ARG A 277 6.11 -0.15 13.35
C ARG A 277 4.82 0.65 13.34
N ILE A 278 4.48 1.17 14.53
CA ILE A 278 3.41 2.14 14.71
C ILE A 278 4.02 3.43 15.25
N TYR A 279 3.66 4.54 14.64
CA TYR A 279 4.02 5.90 15.03
C TYR A 279 2.77 6.70 15.36
N THR A 280 2.90 7.81 16.04
CA THR A 280 1.86 8.83 16.18
C THR A 280 1.91 9.84 15.03
N LEU A 281 0.87 10.65 14.86
CA LEU A 281 0.88 11.70 13.83
C LEU A 281 2.00 12.74 14.06
N ASP A 282 2.37 12.98 15.32
CA ASP A 282 3.45 13.88 15.68
C ASP A 282 4.84 13.32 15.29
N GLU A 283 4.96 12.00 15.17
CA GLU A 283 6.18 11.29 14.76
C GLU A 283 6.24 11.03 13.23
N ILE A 284 5.43 11.71 12.44
CA ILE A 284 5.33 11.47 10.99
C ILE A 284 6.67 11.63 10.26
N VAL A 285 7.52 12.54 10.71
CA VAL A 285 8.86 12.77 10.14
C VAL A 285 9.73 11.52 10.34
N GLU A 286 9.73 10.95 11.54
CA GLU A 286 10.44 9.71 11.88
C GLU A 286 9.89 8.52 11.09
N ALA A 287 8.58 8.41 10.96
CA ALA A 287 7.93 7.38 10.16
C ALA A 287 8.39 7.44 8.69
N HIS A 288 8.41 8.63 8.09
CA HIS A 288 8.92 8.83 6.74
C HIS A 288 10.41 8.55 6.61
N ARG A 289 11.22 9.01 7.58
CA ARG A 289 12.67 8.73 7.63
C ARG A 289 12.94 7.23 7.69
N TYR A 290 12.15 6.49 8.49
CA TYR A 290 12.27 5.06 8.56
C TYR A 290 11.91 4.38 7.22
N VAL A 291 10.83 4.78 6.58
CA VAL A 291 10.43 4.23 5.26
C VAL A 291 11.45 4.56 4.18
N ASP A 292 12.08 5.75 4.21
CA ASP A 292 13.16 6.18 3.29
C ASP A 292 14.38 5.24 3.34
N THR A 293 14.64 4.58 4.47
CA THR A 293 15.75 3.61 4.56
C THR A 293 15.58 2.43 3.63
N GLY A 294 14.36 2.13 3.16
CA GLY A 294 14.03 0.95 2.37
C GLY A 294 14.17 -0.39 3.10
N ARG A 295 14.28 -0.36 4.45
CA ARG A 295 14.56 -1.54 5.29
C ARG A 295 13.35 -2.05 6.08
N LYS A 296 12.19 -1.40 5.94
CA LYS A 296 10.98 -1.82 6.65
C LYS A 296 10.53 -3.23 6.21
N LYS A 297 9.94 -3.95 7.15
CA LYS A 297 9.33 -5.26 6.93
C LYS A 297 7.81 -5.14 7.12
N GLY A 298 7.06 -5.34 6.03
CA GLY A 298 5.61 -5.10 6.08
C GLY A 298 5.26 -3.62 6.06
N ASN A 299 4.39 -3.18 6.96
CA ASN A 299 3.71 -1.90 6.94
C ASN A 299 4.16 -0.98 8.09
N VAL A 300 4.23 0.32 7.82
CA VAL A 300 4.43 1.37 8.81
C VAL A 300 3.13 2.13 8.97
N VAL A 301 2.57 2.07 10.16
CA VAL A 301 1.26 2.65 10.49
C VAL A 301 1.45 3.92 11.30
N VAL A 302 0.54 4.86 11.12
CA VAL A 302 0.44 6.08 11.94
C VAL A 302 -0.92 6.09 12.62
N ARG A 303 -0.91 6.06 13.96
CA ARG A 303 -2.11 6.19 14.79
C ARG A 303 -2.47 7.66 14.92
N ILE A 304 -3.76 7.94 14.83
CA ILE A 304 -4.32 9.29 14.90
C ILE A 304 -5.39 9.34 16.00
N GLY A 305 -5.12 10.08 17.04
CA GLY A 305 -6.04 10.31 18.17
C GLY A 305 -5.94 9.29 19.27
#